data_bbd91f5d30791c127bcd54132aa202c1
#
_entry.id   bbd91f5d30791c127bcd54132aa202c1
#
_cell.length_a   1.000
_cell.length_b   1.000
_cell.length_c   1.000
_cell.angle_alpha   90.00
_cell.angle_beta   90.00
_cell.angle_gamma   90.00
#
_symmetry.space_group_name_H-M   'P 1'
#
loop_
_entity.id
_entity.type
_entity.pdbx_description
1 polymer ?
#
loop_
_entity_poly.entity_id
_entity_poly.type
_entity_poly.pdbx_seq_one_letter_code
_entity_poly.pdbx_strand_id
1 'polypeptide(L)'
;MQIIRAAATDTVKGNAAYEIHDKRKETGRQRSDRHDPEKAGTLSEEASLQRGRYGLAVDVGTTTVVMELYELISGQRLSGLSRRNSQTLLGADVMMRLMHCQRGQQAKLEKLIRQQLEEMAEEICAGFCEPEQVERIVAVGNTTMCHILLGQDTSGLSGSPFCPAYRGIFRCQGSKLGMKRLREAQVIVPAGIDAHVGADAVAVISSLNFMEAPGNVLAVDIGTNAEIALSSHGRLTTCSAPAGPAFEGAQIEQGMRGEPGAIAGVKIARQIGNILLDVIPGPGREPLFVKGICGSGLIDAVAALRQCNVIRQDGDLLQSPSEEKLPPFLAERITDKGFMLYQSPEGKHVYLTQKDIRQFQLAKASVQAGIEMLLRRQEITLAQVDTLYIAGVFGGHISKRNAVLTGLFPDIAPEKLVIAGNAAGKGAAQALLSETFLEQTEWIGSHAGHVELAQQEEFQQQFMDAMAIVPW
;
A
#
# COMPACT_ATOMS: atom_id res chain seq x y z
N MET A 1 12.87 28.10 -19.16
CA MET A 1 12.82 28.34 -17.70
C MET A 1 11.78 27.39 -17.12
N GLN A 2 12.22 26.32 -16.48
CA GLN A 2 11.33 25.32 -15.87
C GLN A 2 10.80 25.91 -14.56
N ILE A 3 9.48 25.95 -14.40
CA ILE A 3 8.88 26.36 -13.13
C ILE A 3 8.60 25.08 -12.35
N ILE A 4 9.46 24.81 -11.38
CA ILE A 4 9.19 23.81 -10.34
C ILE A 4 8.30 24.51 -9.33
N ARG A 5 7.03 24.15 -9.23
CA ARG A 5 6.17 24.59 -8.13
C ARG A 5 6.24 23.54 -7.02
N ALA A 6 6.80 23.92 -5.88
CA ALA A 6 6.47 23.26 -4.63
C ALA A 6 4.97 23.50 -4.37
N ALA A 7 4.21 22.46 -4.05
CA ALA A 7 2.80 22.58 -3.74
C ALA A 7 2.64 23.53 -2.54
N ALA A 8 2.19 24.76 -2.82
CA ALA A 8 1.61 25.62 -1.80
C ALA A 8 0.17 25.10 -1.59
N THR A 9 -0.14 24.74 -0.37
CA THR A 9 -1.46 24.31 0.09
C THR A 9 -2.47 25.44 -0.14
N ASP A 10 -3.27 25.32 -1.19
CA ASP A 10 -4.52 26.04 -1.27
C ASP A 10 -5.61 25.20 -0.60
N THR A 11 -6.07 25.74 0.51
CA THR A 11 -7.14 25.23 1.35
C THR A 11 -8.46 25.13 0.59
N VAL A 12 -8.88 23.90 0.30
CA VAL A 12 -10.31 23.59 0.12
C VAL A 12 -10.72 22.70 1.30
N LYS A 13 -11.66 23.22 2.08
CA LYS A 13 -12.22 22.61 3.29
C LYS A 13 -12.72 21.19 3.04
N GLY A 14 -12.21 20.26 3.81
CA GLY A 14 -12.74 18.89 3.87
C GLY A 14 -11.75 17.91 4.52
N ASN A 15 -11.68 17.94 5.83
CA ASN A 15 -11.21 16.95 6.82
C ASN A 15 -9.85 16.26 6.68
N ALA A 16 -9.09 16.46 7.76
CA ALA A 16 -7.90 15.78 8.27
C ALA A 16 -6.55 16.36 7.83
N ALA A 17 -6.25 17.56 8.32
CA ALA A 17 -4.88 18.03 8.47
C ALA A 17 -4.30 17.45 9.77
N TYR A 18 -3.11 16.85 9.67
CA TYR A 18 -2.30 16.47 10.83
C TYR A 18 -1.65 17.74 11.38
N GLU A 19 -2.11 18.26 12.53
CA GLU A 19 -1.42 19.30 13.28
C GLU A 19 -0.49 18.66 14.32
N ILE A 20 0.79 18.93 14.15
CA ILE A 20 1.80 18.74 15.20
C ILE A 20 1.73 19.96 16.12
N HIS A 21 1.18 19.81 17.31
CA HIS A 21 1.26 20.83 18.35
C HIS A 21 2.52 20.63 19.21
N ASP A 22 3.50 21.52 18.96
CA ASP A 22 4.61 21.76 19.88
C ASP A 22 4.13 22.72 20.99
N LYS A 23 3.99 22.21 22.22
CA LYS A 23 3.78 23.04 23.42
C LYS A 23 5.01 22.98 24.31
N ARG A 24 5.93 23.90 24.09
CA ARG A 24 6.87 24.33 25.12
C ARG A 24 6.64 25.82 25.45
N LYS A 25 6.55 26.06 26.77
CA LYS A 25 6.59 27.28 27.58
C LYS A 25 5.25 27.83 28.03
N GLU A 26 5.04 27.76 29.35
CA GLU A 26 5.35 28.92 30.22
C GLU A 26 5.33 28.53 31.69
N THR A 27 6.33 29.03 32.38
CA THR A 27 6.61 28.95 33.82
C THR A 27 5.84 30.00 34.57
N GLY A 28 5.26 29.66 35.74
CA GLY A 28 4.74 30.60 36.71
C GLY A 28 4.81 30.04 38.14
N ARG A 29 5.75 30.55 38.91
CA ARG A 29 5.94 30.27 40.36
C ARG A 29 4.75 30.76 41.17
N GLN A 30 4.38 29.97 42.20
CA GLN A 30 4.20 30.53 43.58
C GLN A 30 4.26 29.43 44.64
N ARG A 31 4.99 29.75 45.72
CA ARG A 31 5.23 28.95 46.93
C ARG A 31 4.03 29.03 47.88
N SER A 32 3.77 27.97 48.66
CA SER A 32 3.80 28.08 50.15
C SER A 32 3.51 26.71 50.80
N ASP A 33 4.41 26.38 51.70
CA ASP A 33 4.47 25.37 52.73
C ASP A 33 3.16 24.86 53.37
N ARG A 34 3.07 23.54 53.61
CA ARG A 34 3.02 22.98 54.98
C ARG A 34 3.13 21.44 54.92
N HIS A 35 4.10 20.94 55.63
CA HIS A 35 4.28 19.51 55.96
C HIS A 35 3.13 19.01 56.84
N ASP A 36 2.67 17.79 56.55
CA ASP A 36 2.12 16.89 57.53
C ASP A 36 2.50 15.43 57.16
N PRO A 37 3.21 14.69 58.01
CA PRO A 37 3.71 13.36 57.66
C PRO A 37 2.82 12.27 58.32
N GLU A 38 1.78 11.85 57.65
CA GLU A 38 1.11 10.58 57.95
C GLU A 38 0.17 10.22 56.81
N LYS A 39 0.68 9.47 55.81
CA LYS A 39 -0.03 8.52 54.94
C LYS A 39 0.96 7.90 53.94
N ALA A 40 1.93 7.18 54.50
CA ALA A 40 2.71 6.22 53.72
C ALA A 40 2.00 4.85 53.81
N GLY A 41 1.08 4.56 52.90
CA GLY A 41 0.41 3.26 52.91
C GLY A 41 -0.61 2.98 51.84
N THR A 42 -0.80 3.86 50.81
CA THR A 42 -1.81 3.59 49.76
C THR A 42 -1.40 4.02 48.35
N LEU A 43 -0.11 4.31 48.12
CA LEU A 43 0.39 4.72 46.80
C LEU A 43 0.82 3.56 45.87
N SER A 44 0.75 2.28 46.33
CA SER A 44 1.17 1.16 45.52
C SER A 44 0.05 0.48 44.73
N GLU A 45 -1.20 0.66 45.11
CA GLU A 45 -2.34 0.07 44.36
C GLU A 45 -2.95 1.03 43.34
N GLU A 46 -2.97 2.35 43.59
CA GLU A 46 -3.41 3.34 42.60
C GLU A 46 -2.39 3.58 41.47
N ALA A 47 -1.09 3.37 41.72
CA ALA A 47 -0.06 3.43 40.67
C ALA A 47 -0.08 2.20 39.74
N SER A 48 -0.72 1.10 40.12
CA SER A 48 -0.95 -0.06 39.25
C SER A 48 -2.17 0.09 38.33
N LEU A 49 -3.08 1.02 38.63
CA LEU A 49 -4.32 1.28 37.90
C LEU A 49 -4.16 2.29 36.72
N GLN A 50 -2.96 2.85 36.51
CA GLN A 50 -2.65 3.78 35.41
C GLN A 50 -1.59 3.27 34.43
N ARG A 51 -1.35 1.97 34.34
CA ARG A 51 -0.55 1.43 33.22
C ARG A 51 -1.45 1.38 32.00
N GLY A 52 -1.23 2.29 31.04
CA GLY A 52 -1.87 2.24 29.73
C GLY A 52 -1.68 0.85 29.13
N ARG A 53 -2.71 0.34 28.47
CA ARG A 53 -2.69 -0.93 27.74
C ARG A 53 -2.38 -0.61 26.29
N TYR A 54 -1.34 -1.22 25.74
CA TYR A 54 -0.84 -0.87 24.41
C TYR A 54 -0.94 -2.04 23.45
N GLY A 55 -1.17 -1.72 22.18
CA GLY A 55 -1.23 -2.69 21.11
C GLY A 55 -0.62 -2.16 19.81
N LEU A 56 -0.16 -3.07 18.97
CA LEU A 56 0.43 -2.78 17.68
C LEU A 56 -0.45 -3.33 16.55
N ALA A 57 -0.83 -2.46 15.62
CA ALA A 57 -1.40 -2.85 14.34
C ALA A 57 -0.29 -2.84 13.29
N VAL A 58 -0.10 -3.96 12.60
CA VAL A 58 1.02 -4.15 11.68
C VAL A 58 0.50 -4.62 10.32
N ASP A 59 0.90 -3.91 9.27
CA ASP A 59 0.73 -4.34 7.88
C ASP A 59 2.09 -4.81 7.34
N VAL A 60 2.22 -6.12 7.15
CA VAL A 60 3.45 -6.79 6.68
C VAL A 60 3.40 -6.93 5.17
N GLY A 61 3.53 -5.81 4.46
CA GLY A 61 3.60 -5.82 3.01
C GLY A 61 4.89 -6.46 2.47
N THR A 62 4.86 -6.91 1.23
CA THR A 62 6.02 -7.51 0.56
C THR A 62 7.21 -6.55 0.51
N THR A 63 6.97 -5.28 0.22
CA THR A 63 8.02 -4.25 0.07
C THR A 63 8.13 -3.34 1.30
N THR A 64 7.04 -3.10 2.00
CA THR A 64 6.96 -2.13 3.10
C THR A 64 6.23 -2.75 4.29
N VAL A 65 6.76 -2.53 5.49
CA VAL A 65 6.09 -2.84 6.75
C VAL A 65 5.62 -1.53 7.37
N VAL A 66 4.33 -1.46 7.72
CA VAL A 66 3.72 -0.33 8.43
C VAL A 66 3.33 -0.81 9.81
N MET A 67 3.64 -0.03 10.85
CA MET A 67 3.30 -0.33 12.24
C MET A 67 2.67 0.91 12.87
N GLU A 68 1.59 0.71 13.61
CA GLU A 68 0.90 1.75 14.35
C GLU A 68 0.72 1.31 15.80
N LEU A 69 0.98 2.25 16.73
CA LEU A 69 0.81 2.06 18.16
C LEU A 69 -0.52 2.65 18.61
N TYR A 70 -1.26 1.85 19.37
CA TYR A 70 -2.57 2.22 19.93
C TYR A 70 -2.59 2.08 21.45
N GLU A 71 -3.30 2.98 22.12
CA GLU A 71 -3.77 2.76 23.48
C GLU A 71 -5.10 1.99 23.40
N LEU A 72 -5.14 0.79 24.03
CA LEU A 72 -6.22 -0.19 23.80
C LEU A 72 -7.54 0.15 24.49
N ILE A 73 -7.52 0.97 25.55
CA ILE A 73 -8.73 1.33 26.29
C ILE A 73 -9.49 2.43 25.56
N SER A 74 -8.80 3.46 25.14
CA SER A 74 -9.38 4.60 24.41
C SER A 74 -9.52 4.35 22.91
N GLY A 75 -8.77 3.39 22.37
CA GLY A 75 -8.64 3.19 20.93
C GLY A 75 -7.82 4.27 20.21
N GLN A 76 -7.10 5.13 20.96
CA GLN A 76 -6.36 6.23 20.39
C GLN A 76 -5.08 5.73 19.71
N ARG A 77 -4.88 6.13 18.45
CA ARG A 77 -3.60 5.99 17.76
C ARG A 77 -2.58 6.98 18.33
N LEU A 78 -1.47 6.47 18.83
CA LEU A 78 -0.41 7.27 19.47
C LEU A 78 0.70 7.61 18.49
N SER A 79 1.14 6.65 17.66
CA SER A 79 2.26 6.82 16.74
C SER A 79 2.12 5.92 15.52
N GLY A 80 2.93 6.16 14.49
CA GLY A 80 2.99 5.32 13.28
C GLY A 80 4.36 5.39 12.62
N LEU A 81 4.82 4.24 12.13
CA LEU A 81 6.12 4.06 11.51
C LEU A 81 6.00 3.19 10.26
N SER A 82 6.75 3.52 9.21
CA SER A 82 6.84 2.73 7.99
C SER A 82 8.30 2.48 7.64
N ARG A 83 8.65 1.23 7.35
CA ARG A 83 10.00 0.83 6.93
C ARG A 83 9.96 -0.12 5.75
N ARG A 84 11.03 -0.13 4.97
CA ARG A 84 11.22 -1.16 3.95
C ARG A 84 11.30 -2.54 4.61
N ASN A 85 10.60 -3.53 4.05
CA ASN A 85 10.64 -4.90 4.56
C ASN A 85 12.07 -5.47 4.41
N SER A 86 12.70 -5.84 5.52
CA SER A 86 14.06 -6.38 5.57
C SER A 86 14.23 -7.68 4.78
N GLN A 87 13.16 -8.43 4.55
CA GLN A 87 13.17 -9.64 3.74
C GLN A 87 13.48 -9.36 2.25
N THR A 88 13.38 -8.10 1.79
CA THR A 88 13.81 -7.70 0.43
C THR A 88 15.30 -7.95 0.18
N LEU A 89 16.11 -8.13 1.22
CA LEU A 89 17.52 -8.54 1.12
C LEU A 89 17.69 -9.95 0.53
N LEU A 90 16.72 -10.84 0.72
CA LEU A 90 16.74 -12.22 0.20
C LEU A 90 15.79 -12.42 -0.99
N GLY A 91 14.71 -11.63 -1.09
CA GLY A 91 13.78 -11.74 -2.20
C GLY A 91 12.95 -10.46 -2.35
N ALA A 92 12.96 -9.88 -3.56
CA ALA A 92 12.26 -8.64 -3.85
C ALA A 92 10.73 -8.83 -3.86
N ASP A 93 10.27 -10.03 -4.22
CA ASP A 93 8.85 -10.39 -4.35
C ASP A 93 8.53 -11.70 -3.62
N VAL A 94 7.24 -12.05 -3.63
CA VAL A 94 6.71 -13.26 -2.96
C VAL A 94 7.32 -14.54 -3.53
N MET A 95 7.45 -14.64 -4.86
CA MET A 95 7.96 -15.85 -5.52
C MET A 95 9.41 -16.11 -5.18
N MET A 96 10.24 -15.06 -5.17
CA MET A 96 11.64 -15.18 -4.75
C MET A 96 11.75 -15.64 -3.29
N ARG A 97 10.90 -15.14 -2.39
CA ARG A 97 10.89 -15.57 -0.97
C ARG A 97 10.47 -17.03 -0.84
N LEU A 98 9.44 -17.47 -1.55
CA LEU A 98 9.04 -18.87 -1.59
C LEU A 98 10.16 -19.77 -2.13
N MET A 99 10.89 -19.36 -3.18
CA MET A 99 12.08 -20.08 -3.63
C MET A 99 13.17 -20.20 -2.55
N HIS A 100 13.40 -19.14 -1.77
CA HIS A 100 14.33 -19.21 -0.64
C HIS A 100 13.83 -20.15 0.45
N CYS A 101 12.52 -20.18 0.73
CA CYS A 101 11.93 -21.15 1.66
C CYS A 101 12.16 -22.59 1.18
N GLN A 102 11.89 -22.90 -0.08
CA GLN A 102 12.14 -24.21 -0.68
C GLN A 102 13.62 -24.66 -0.60
N ARG A 103 14.54 -23.71 -0.62
CA ARG A 103 15.98 -23.95 -0.45
C ARG A 103 16.41 -24.05 1.02
N GLY A 104 15.46 -24.18 1.95
CA GLY A 104 15.73 -24.32 3.39
C GLY A 104 16.14 -23.01 4.07
N GLN A 105 15.85 -21.85 3.49
CA GLN A 105 16.22 -20.55 4.05
C GLN A 105 15.06 -19.81 4.73
N GLN A 106 13.92 -20.48 4.97
CA GLN A 106 12.76 -19.89 5.62
C GLN A 106 13.10 -19.27 6.98
N ALA A 107 13.88 -19.96 7.82
CA ALA A 107 14.30 -19.46 9.13
C ALA A 107 15.07 -18.12 9.07
N LYS A 108 15.76 -17.81 7.96
CA LYS A 108 16.42 -16.51 7.77
C LYS A 108 15.38 -15.41 7.50
N LEU A 109 14.38 -15.70 6.68
CA LEU A 109 13.27 -14.75 6.39
C LEU A 109 12.43 -14.48 7.64
N GLU A 110 12.14 -15.52 8.44
CA GLU A 110 11.47 -15.40 9.74
C GLU A 110 12.24 -14.47 10.68
N LYS A 111 13.54 -14.73 10.83
CA LYS A 111 14.40 -13.92 11.70
C LYS A 111 14.41 -12.46 11.27
N LEU A 112 14.54 -12.19 9.97
CA LEU A 112 14.57 -10.81 9.43
C LEU A 112 13.31 -10.04 9.78
N ILE A 113 12.12 -10.61 9.54
CA ILE A 113 10.87 -9.89 9.80
C ILE A 113 10.62 -9.73 11.31
N ARG A 114 10.84 -10.78 12.12
CA ARG A 114 10.62 -10.73 13.57
C ARG A 114 11.55 -9.73 14.24
N GLN A 115 12.83 -9.70 13.86
CA GLN A 115 13.79 -8.71 14.34
C GLN A 115 13.38 -7.29 13.93
N GLN A 116 12.96 -7.09 12.68
CA GLN A 116 12.48 -5.79 12.22
C GLN A 116 11.27 -5.30 13.01
N LEU A 117 10.31 -6.19 13.33
CA LEU A 117 9.15 -5.82 14.15
C LEU A 117 9.56 -5.40 15.56
N GLU A 118 10.54 -6.05 16.18
CA GLU A 118 11.07 -5.65 17.49
C GLU A 118 11.77 -4.28 17.42
N GLU A 119 12.62 -4.05 16.42
CA GLU A 119 13.28 -2.75 16.20
C GLU A 119 12.28 -1.63 15.93
N MET A 120 11.23 -1.89 15.17
CA MET A 120 10.16 -0.93 14.93
C MET A 120 9.34 -0.66 16.20
N ALA A 121 9.10 -1.70 17.03
CA ALA A 121 8.39 -1.55 18.29
C ALA A 121 9.20 -0.69 19.29
N GLU A 122 10.51 -0.87 19.38
CA GLU A 122 11.37 -0.01 20.20
C GLU A 122 11.26 1.47 19.79
N GLU A 123 11.29 1.75 18.50
CA GLU A 123 11.21 3.14 18.01
C GLU A 123 9.81 3.74 18.21
N ILE A 124 8.75 2.99 17.89
CA ILE A 124 7.38 3.52 17.93
C ILE A 124 6.84 3.69 19.36
N CYS A 125 7.32 2.86 20.30
CA CYS A 125 6.95 2.95 21.71
C CYS A 125 7.68 4.09 22.43
N ALA A 126 8.78 4.58 21.88
CA ALA A 126 9.59 5.62 22.52
C ALA A 126 8.77 6.86 22.88
N GLY A 127 8.76 7.22 24.17
CA GLY A 127 7.99 8.33 24.70
C GLY A 127 6.54 8.01 25.09
N PHE A 128 6.06 6.79 24.87
CA PHE A 128 4.73 6.34 25.26
C PHE A 128 4.75 5.16 26.25
N CYS A 129 5.54 4.12 25.95
CA CYS A 129 5.63 2.90 26.76
C CYS A 129 6.94 2.15 26.45
N GLU A 130 7.22 1.09 27.23
CA GLU A 130 8.23 0.11 26.88
C GLU A 130 7.61 -0.98 25.99
N PRO A 131 8.35 -1.56 25.02
CA PRO A 131 7.85 -2.63 24.17
C PRO A 131 7.27 -3.84 24.92
N GLU A 132 7.79 -4.12 26.11
CA GLU A 132 7.31 -5.17 27.02
C GLU A 132 5.92 -4.93 27.59
N GLN A 133 5.40 -3.69 27.46
CA GLN A 133 4.03 -3.31 27.88
C GLN A 133 3.01 -3.50 26.76
N VAL A 134 3.46 -3.88 25.56
CA VAL A 134 2.57 -4.22 24.45
C VAL A 134 1.87 -5.55 24.77
N GLU A 135 0.57 -5.52 24.89
CA GLU A 135 -0.25 -6.72 25.22
C GLU A 135 -0.64 -7.51 23.97
N ARG A 136 -0.88 -6.81 22.86
CA ARG A 136 -1.43 -7.40 21.65
C ARG A 136 -0.79 -6.83 20.39
N ILE A 137 -0.55 -7.71 19.42
CA ILE A 137 -0.08 -7.36 18.07
C ILE A 137 -1.03 -8.00 17.09
N VAL A 138 -1.68 -7.20 16.23
CA VAL A 138 -2.41 -7.73 15.08
C VAL A 138 -1.59 -7.46 13.84
N ALA A 139 -1.20 -8.53 13.14
CA ALA A 139 -0.43 -8.46 11.92
C ALA A 139 -1.24 -8.97 10.74
N VAL A 140 -1.41 -8.13 9.72
CA VAL A 140 -1.98 -8.51 8.42
C VAL A 140 -0.87 -8.55 7.36
N GLY A 141 -1.13 -9.19 6.25
CA GLY A 141 -0.21 -9.33 5.12
C GLY A 141 -0.71 -10.43 4.19
N ASN A 142 -0.09 -10.54 3.02
CA ASN A 142 -0.42 -11.65 2.13
C ASN A 142 -0.07 -13.01 2.78
N THR A 143 -0.65 -14.06 2.26
CA THR A 143 -0.54 -15.40 2.85
C THR A 143 0.90 -15.82 3.10
N THR A 144 1.81 -15.55 2.14
CA THR A 144 3.24 -15.89 2.28
C THR A 144 3.91 -15.11 3.42
N MET A 145 3.66 -13.80 3.53
CA MET A 145 4.24 -12.98 4.59
C MET A 145 3.76 -13.43 5.97
N CYS A 146 2.48 -13.76 6.10
CA CYS A 146 1.91 -14.28 7.33
C CYS A 146 2.50 -15.65 7.71
N HIS A 147 2.65 -16.58 6.74
CA HIS A 147 3.27 -17.90 6.99
C HIS A 147 4.72 -17.76 7.44
N ILE A 148 5.52 -16.92 6.78
CA ILE A 148 6.91 -16.68 7.17
C ILE A 148 6.98 -16.02 8.56
N LEU A 149 6.17 -15.01 8.85
CA LEU A 149 6.14 -14.37 10.17
C LEU A 149 5.87 -15.40 11.28
N LEU A 150 4.90 -16.29 11.07
CA LEU A 150 4.46 -17.29 12.03
C LEU A 150 5.34 -18.55 12.04
N GLY A 151 6.24 -18.73 11.07
CA GLY A 151 7.04 -19.96 10.93
C GLY A 151 6.22 -21.17 10.49
N GLN A 152 5.13 -20.92 9.74
CA GLN A 152 4.28 -21.97 9.16
C GLN A 152 4.87 -22.51 7.87
N ASP A 153 4.52 -23.73 7.51
CA ASP A 153 4.97 -24.36 6.27
C ASP A 153 4.50 -23.57 5.06
N THR A 154 5.45 -23.20 4.19
CA THR A 154 5.21 -22.47 2.95
C THR A 154 5.22 -23.36 1.70
N SER A 155 5.43 -24.67 1.84
CA SER A 155 5.58 -25.57 0.70
C SER A 155 4.33 -25.59 -0.20
N GLY A 156 3.15 -25.57 0.40
CA GLY A 156 1.87 -25.52 -0.31
C GLY A 156 1.57 -24.19 -1.01
N LEU A 157 2.36 -23.15 -0.81
CA LEU A 157 2.15 -21.84 -1.46
C LEU A 157 2.89 -21.71 -2.80
N SER A 158 3.79 -22.64 -3.13
CA SER A 158 4.74 -22.50 -4.24
C SER A 158 4.31 -23.20 -5.52
N GLY A 159 3.27 -24.00 -5.49
CA GLY A 159 2.85 -24.81 -6.64
C GLY A 159 1.42 -25.32 -6.53
N SER A 160 0.82 -25.62 -7.67
CA SER A 160 -0.55 -26.15 -7.75
C SER A 160 -0.62 -27.61 -7.26
N PRO A 161 -1.69 -27.97 -6.51
CA PRO A 161 -2.73 -27.08 -6.01
C PRO A 161 -2.23 -26.22 -4.87
N PHE A 162 -2.42 -24.91 -4.98
CA PHE A 162 -2.02 -23.97 -3.95
C PHE A 162 -2.84 -24.21 -2.68
N CYS A 163 -2.16 -24.50 -1.57
CA CYS A 163 -2.81 -24.85 -0.30
C CYS A 163 -2.04 -24.25 0.88
N PRO A 164 -2.56 -23.20 1.51
CA PRO A 164 -1.93 -22.63 2.70
C PRO A 164 -2.02 -23.59 3.90
N ALA A 165 -0.99 -23.58 4.79
CA ALA A 165 -0.97 -24.43 5.97
C ALA A 165 -2.08 -24.09 6.98
N TYR A 166 -2.59 -22.86 6.95
CA TYR A 166 -3.77 -22.42 7.73
C TYR A 166 -4.52 -21.33 6.97
N ARG A 167 -5.80 -21.12 7.31
CA ARG A 167 -6.66 -20.05 6.75
C ARG A 167 -7.38 -19.23 7.83
N GLY A 168 -7.74 -19.82 8.97
CA GLY A 168 -8.43 -19.17 10.07
C GLY A 168 -7.54 -18.21 10.86
N ILE A 169 -8.09 -17.60 11.90
CA ILE A 169 -7.35 -16.72 12.81
C ILE A 169 -6.24 -17.51 13.51
N PHE A 170 -5.02 -17.00 13.42
CA PHE A 170 -3.88 -17.59 14.12
C PHE A 170 -3.52 -16.74 15.34
N ARG A 171 -3.33 -17.41 16.51
CA ARG A 171 -2.96 -16.75 17.76
C ARG A 171 -1.78 -17.47 18.42
N CYS A 172 -0.76 -16.71 18.81
CA CYS A 172 0.37 -17.24 19.61
C CYS A 172 0.96 -16.14 20.48
N GLN A 173 1.84 -16.52 21.41
CA GLN A 173 2.66 -15.56 22.16
C GLN A 173 3.90 -15.18 21.35
N GLY A 174 4.38 -13.94 21.49
CA GLY A 174 5.61 -13.47 20.84
C GLY A 174 6.83 -14.33 21.19
N SER A 175 6.88 -14.88 22.41
CA SER A 175 7.93 -15.82 22.83
C SER A 175 8.01 -17.08 21.94
N LYS A 176 6.89 -17.59 21.42
CA LYS A 176 6.86 -18.71 20.47
C LYS A 176 7.47 -18.36 19.11
N LEU A 177 7.45 -17.07 18.76
CA LEU A 177 8.11 -16.55 17.55
C LEU A 177 9.57 -16.14 17.79
N GLY A 178 10.09 -16.38 19.01
CA GLY A 178 11.46 -15.99 19.38
C GLY A 178 11.64 -14.49 19.58
N MET A 179 10.58 -13.72 19.71
CA MET A 179 10.64 -12.30 20.06
C MET A 179 11.07 -12.13 21.52
N LYS A 180 11.94 -11.16 21.79
CA LYS A 180 12.53 -10.95 23.12
C LYS A 180 11.81 -9.87 23.89
N ARG A 181 11.65 -8.68 23.27
CA ARG A 181 10.99 -7.52 23.87
C ARG A 181 9.45 -7.61 23.79
N LEU A 182 8.94 -8.26 22.77
CA LEU A 182 7.50 -8.50 22.56
C LEU A 182 7.09 -9.92 22.98
N ARG A 183 7.85 -10.58 23.84
CA ARG A 183 7.66 -12.00 24.20
C ARG A 183 6.32 -12.31 24.83
N GLU A 184 5.78 -11.38 25.63
CA GLU A 184 4.50 -11.54 26.35
C GLU A 184 3.30 -11.06 25.53
N ALA A 185 3.55 -10.35 24.41
CA ALA A 185 2.48 -9.88 23.53
C ALA A 185 1.77 -11.05 22.84
N GLN A 186 0.45 -11.01 22.81
CA GLN A 186 -0.35 -11.92 22.00
C GLN A 186 -0.27 -11.49 20.53
N VAL A 187 0.34 -12.30 19.69
CA VAL A 187 0.40 -12.08 18.23
C VAL A 187 -0.80 -12.74 17.60
N ILE A 188 -1.59 -11.97 16.86
CA ILE A 188 -2.79 -12.39 16.16
C ILE A 188 -2.61 -12.08 14.68
N VAL A 189 -2.85 -13.06 13.83
CA VAL A 189 -2.99 -12.89 12.39
C VAL A 189 -4.43 -13.23 12.03
N PRO A 190 -5.19 -12.28 11.45
CA PRO A 190 -6.56 -12.52 11.00
C PRO A 190 -6.63 -13.62 9.94
N ALA A 191 -7.84 -14.11 9.68
CA ALA A 191 -8.05 -15.13 8.66
C ALA A 191 -7.64 -14.65 7.27
N GLY A 192 -7.12 -15.57 6.46
CA GLY A 192 -6.93 -15.41 5.01
C GLY A 192 -7.97 -16.18 4.22
N ILE A 193 -8.05 -15.93 2.91
CA ILE A 193 -9.00 -16.62 2.02
C ILE A 193 -8.31 -17.81 1.35
N ASP A 194 -7.16 -17.57 0.71
CA ASP A 194 -6.42 -18.62 -0.01
C ASP A 194 -4.91 -18.30 -0.08
N ALA A 195 -4.17 -19.12 -0.82
CA ALA A 195 -2.72 -19.01 -0.96
C ALA A 195 -2.25 -17.65 -1.47
N HIS A 196 -3.05 -16.99 -2.31
CA HIS A 196 -2.72 -15.69 -2.92
C HIS A 196 -3.58 -14.54 -2.40
N VAL A 197 -4.56 -14.78 -1.50
CA VAL A 197 -5.42 -13.75 -0.91
C VAL A 197 -5.37 -13.90 0.60
N GLY A 198 -4.55 -13.08 1.23
CA GLY A 198 -4.15 -13.19 2.63
C GLY A 198 -5.02 -12.40 3.60
N ALA A 199 -4.49 -12.24 4.82
CA ALA A 199 -5.12 -11.48 5.88
C ALA A 199 -5.21 -9.97 5.57
N ASP A 200 -4.33 -9.43 4.74
CA ASP A 200 -4.38 -8.05 4.23
C ASP A 200 -5.66 -7.81 3.40
N ALA A 201 -5.94 -8.68 2.43
CA ALA A 201 -7.15 -8.57 1.62
C ALA A 201 -8.43 -8.69 2.46
N VAL A 202 -8.46 -9.63 3.43
CA VAL A 202 -9.58 -9.77 4.37
C VAL A 202 -9.74 -8.52 5.23
N ALA A 203 -8.63 -7.95 5.71
CA ALA A 203 -8.64 -6.70 6.47
C ALA A 203 -9.17 -5.52 5.63
N VAL A 204 -8.79 -5.43 4.35
CA VAL A 204 -9.37 -4.44 3.41
C VAL A 204 -10.88 -4.61 3.29
N ILE A 205 -11.35 -5.82 2.96
CA ILE A 205 -12.77 -6.12 2.78
C ILE A 205 -13.57 -5.78 4.05
N SER A 206 -13.07 -6.17 5.22
CA SER A 206 -13.71 -5.88 6.51
C SER A 206 -13.73 -4.37 6.81
N SER A 207 -12.61 -3.67 6.62
CA SER A 207 -12.49 -2.25 6.95
C SER A 207 -13.34 -1.33 6.07
N LEU A 208 -13.74 -1.80 4.89
CA LEU A 208 -14.61 -1.10 3.96
C LEU A 208 -16.09 -1.43 4.15
N ASN A 209 -16.45 -2.21 5.18
CA ASN A 209 -17.81 -2.71 5.43
C ASN A 209 -18.44 -3.35 4.18
N PHE A 210 -17.65 -4.10 3.46
CA PHE A 210 -17.95 -4.61 2.11
C PHE A 210 -19.23 -5.47 2.10
N MET A 211 -19.47 -6.20 3.18
CA MET A 211 -20.65 -7.08 3.30
C MET A 211 -21.92 -6.33 3.64
N GLU A 212 -21.83 -5.14 4.21
CA GLU A 212 -22.97 -4.31 4.61
C GLU A 212 -23.29 -3.25 3.54
N ALA A 213 -22.37 -3.03 2.60
CA ALA A 213 -22.54 -2.03 1.56
C ALA A 213 -23.69 -2.43 0.60
N PRO A 214 -24.59 -1.51 0.30
CA PRO A 214 -25.67 -1.79 -0.64
C PRO A 214 -25.15 -1.90 -2.07
N GLY A 215 -25.69 -2.85 -2.84
CA GLY A 215 -25.38 -3.02 -4.25
C GLY A 215 -24.12 -3.81 -4.55
N ASN A 216 -23.55 -3.58 -5.74
CA ASN A 216 -22.36 -4.26 -6.22
C ASN A 216 -21.13 -3.45 -5.90
N VAL A 217 -20.26 -3.99 -5.05
CA VAL A 217 -19.06 -3.32 -4.55
C VAL A 217 -17.82 -4.02 -5.03
N LEU A 218 -16.94 -3.27 -5.66
CA LEU A 218 -15.65 -3.72 -6.14
C LEU A 218 -14.55 -3.04 -5.32
N ALA A 219 -13.52 -3.78 -4.91
CA ALA A 219 -12.30 -3.22 -4.34
C ALA A 219 -11.08 -3.75 -5.05
N VAL A 220 -10.09 -2.88 -5.21
CA VAL A 220 -8.77 -3.22 -5.74
C VAL A 220 -7.74 -2.68 -4.78
N ASP A 221 -7.00 -3.56 -4.12
CA ASP A 221 -5.83 -3.19 -3.32
C ASP A 221 -4.58 -3.38 -4.18
N ILE A 222 -3.96 -2.26 -4.54
CA ILE A 222 -2.85 -2.27 -5.50
C ILE A 222 -1.52 -2.23 -4.75
N GLY A 223 -0.81 -3.34 -4.81
CA GLY A 223 0.56 -3.51 -4.36
C GLY A 223 1.42 -4.18 -5.44
N THR A 224 2.37 -5.00 -5.03
CA THR A 224 3.14 -5.88 -5.93
C THR A 224 2.23 -6.89 -6.64
N ASN A 225 1.20 -7.39 -5.94
CA ASN A 225 0.01 -7.99 -6.53
C ASN A 225 -1.15 -7.01 -6.37
N ALA A 226 -2.20 -7.20 -7.14
CA ALA A 226 -3.47 -6.51 -6.95
C ALA A 226 -4.49 -7.52 -6.42
N GLU A 227 -4.88 -7.38 -5.15
CA GLU A 227 -5.96 -8.13 -4.56
C GLU A 227 -7.28 -7.49 -4.94
N ILE A 228 -8.12 -8.24 -5.65
CA ILE A 228 -9.39 -7.76 -6.17
C ILE A 228 -10.52 -8.51 -5.49
N ALA A 229 -11.51 -7.79 -4.99
CA ALA A 229 -12.69 -8.33 -4.34
C ALA A 229 -13.97 -7.74 -4.94
N LEU A 230 -14.95 -8.58 -5.22
CA LEU A 230 -16.26 -8.18 -5.72
C LEU A 230 -17.34 -8.80 -4.85
N SER A 231 -18.17 -7.95 -4.24
CA SER A 231 -19.40 -8.34 -3.57
C SER A 231 -20.61 -7.98 -4.44
N SER A 232 -21.43 -8.96 -4.75
CA SER A 232 -22.69 -8.77 -5.48
C SER A 232 -23.73 -9.76 -4.95
N HIS A 233 -24.93 -9.29 -4.66
CA HIS A 233 -26.05 -10.11 -4.17
C HIS A 233 -25.68 -10.99 -2.95
N GLY A 234 -24.85 -10.47 -2.03
CA GLY A 234 -24.38 -11.21 -0.85
C GLY A 234 -23.31 -12.27 -1.15
N ARG A 235 -22.83 -12.37 -2.38
CA ARG A 235 -21.74 -13.26 -2.80
C ARG A 235 -20.44 -12.49 -2.91
N LEU A 236 -19.45 -12.87 -2.11
CA LEU A 236 -18.10 -12.30 -2.18
C LEU A 236 -17.17 -13.22 -2.99
N THR A 237 -16.50 -12.65 -3.98
CA THR A 237 -15.50 -13.35 -4.80
C THR A 237 -14.24 -12.54 -4.89
N THR A 238 -13.08 -13.18 -4.80
CA THR A 238 -11.77 -12.55 -4.79
C THR A 238 -10.83 -13.20 -5.81
N CYS A 239 -9.83 -12.44 -6.23
CA CYS A 239 -8.67 -12.97 -6.94
C CYS A 239 -7.43 -12.13 -6.58
N SER A 240 -6.24 -12.65 -6.91
CA SER A 240 -4.98 -11.93 -6.84
C SER A 240 -4.37 -11.86 -8.22
N ALA A 241 -4.20 -10.66 -8.76
CA ALA A 241 -3.66 -10.41 -10.08
C ALA A 241 -2.17 -10.01 -9.99
N PRO A 242 -1.26 -10.60 -10.79
CA PRO A 242 0.17 -10.33 -10.73
C PRO A 242 0.51 -8.99 -11.39
N ALA A 243 0.25 -7.87 -10.69
CA ALA A 243 0.46 -6.52 -11.21
C ALA A 243 1.96 -6.17 -11.34
N GLY A 244 2.82 -6.78 -10.55
CA GLY A 244 4.23 -6.42 -10.45
C GLY A 244 4.45 -5.12 -9.67
N PRO A 245 5.70 -4.79 -9.31
CA PRO A 245 6.00 -3.67 -8.42
C PRO A 245 6.20 -2.34 -9.14
N ALA A 246 5.72 -2.17 -10.38
CA ALA A 246 5.90 -0.95 -11.19
C ALA A 246 5.34 0.30 -10.47
N PHE A 247 4.16 0.16 -9.87
CA PHE A 247 3.52 1.26 -9.12
C PHE A 247 4.20 1.56 -7.79
N GLU A 248 5.05 0.67 -7.27
CA GLU A 248 5.92 0.93 -6.12
C GLU A 248 7.27 1.55 -6.52
N GLY A 249 7.47 1.84 -7.82
CA GLY A 249 8.70 2.38 -8.40
C GLY A 249 9.79 1.34 -8.63
N ALA A 250 9.54 0.05 -8.37
CA ALA A 250 10.48 -1.01 -8.70
C ALA A 250 10.30 -1.47 -10.15
N GLN A 251 11.36 -1.98 -10.78
CA GLN A 251 11.42 -2.35 -12.19
C GLN A 251 11.24 -1.17 -13.18
N ILE A 252 11.13 0.05 -12.69
CA ILE A 252 11.19 1.29 -13.44
C ILE A 252 12.61 1.81 -13.36
N GLU A 253 13.20 2.22 -14.48
CA GLU A 253 14.65 2.53 -14.58
C GLU A 253 15.10 3.60 -13.58
N GLN A 254 14.35 4.68 -13.48
CA GLN A 254 14.55 5.71 -12.46
C GLN A 254 13.37 5.80 -11.49
N GLY A 255 12.77 4.64 -11.21
CA GLY A 255 11.67 4.50 -10.27
C GLY A 255 12.14 4.62 -8.82
N MET A 256 11.29 5.21 -8.00
CA MET A 256 11.50 5.32 -6.56
C MET A 256 10.16 5.36 -5.83
N ARG A 257 10.20 5.22 -4.52
CA ARG A 257 9.03 5.39 -3.67
C ARG A 257 8.57 6.84 -3.64
N GLY A 258 7.38 7.08 -3.11
CA GLY A 258 6.86 8.41 -2.83
C GLY A 258 7.64 9.09 -1.69
N GLU A 259 8.90 9.42 -1.92
CA GLU A 259 9.85 10.00 -0.97
C GLU A 259 10.35 11.35 -1.50
N PRO A 260 11.00 12.18 -0.66
CA PRO A 260 11.54 13.47 -1.09
C PRO A 260 12.43 13.39 -2.33
N GLY A 261 12.08 14.18 -3.35
CA GLY A 261 12.74 14.19 -4.66
C GLY A 261 12.08 13.31 -5.72
N ALA A 262 11.01 12.55 -5.39
CA ALA A 262 10.24 11.80 -6.37
C ALA A 262 9.30 12.71 -7.17
N ILE A 263 9.25 12.53 -8.49
CA ILE A 263 8.18 13.08 -9.32
C ILE A 263 6.90 12.31 -9.01
N ALA A 264 5.92 12.98 -8.40
CA ALA A 264 4.64 12.42 -8.02
C ALA A 264 3.50 12.79 -8.99
N GLY A 265 3.69 13.82 -9.81
CA GLY A 265 2.72 14.23 -10.83
C GLY A 265 3.41 14.84 -12.06
N VAL A 266 2.79 14.65 -13.22
CA VAL A 266 3.27 15.19 -14.51
C VAL A 266 2.11 15.81 -15.28
N LYS A 267 2.28 17.06 -15.70
CA LYS A 267 1.28 17.78 -16.49
C LYS A 267 1.93 18.50 -17.67
N ILE A 268 1.42 18.26 -18.86
CA ILE A 268 1.86 18.98 -20.08
C ILE A 268 1.03 20.25 -20.23
N ALA A 269 1.68 21.40 -20.05
CA ALA A 269 1.08 22.72 -20.16
C ALA A 269 1.34 23.30 -21.55
N ARG A 270 0.50 22.93 -22.52
CA ARG A 270 0.66 23.34 -23.95
C ARG A 270 0.65 24.86 -24.15
N GLN A 271 -0.13 25.60 -23.32
CA GLN A 271 -0.25 27.07 -23.43
C GLN A 271 1.08 27.80 -23.14
N ILE A 272 1.92 27.23 -22.27
CA ILE A 272 3.19 27.82 -21.90
C ILE A 272 4.39 27.04 -22.48
N GLY A 273 4.12 26.00 -23.28
CA GLY A 273 5.16 25.19 -23.93
C GLY A 273 6.08 24.50 -22.93
N ASN A 274 5.55 23.92 -21.85
CA ASN A 274 6.37 23.30 -20.82
C ASN A 274 5.73 22.06 -20.16
N ILE A 275 6.55 21.28 -19.46
CA ILE A 275 6.14 20.19 -18.59
C ILE A 275 6.22 20.69 -17.15
N LEU A 276 5.12 20.56 -16.42
CA LEU A 276 5.03 20.85 -15.00
C LEU A 276 5.15 19.54 -14.22
N LEU A 277 6.03 19.53 -13.23
CA LEU A 277 6.30 18.37 -12.38
C LEU A 277 5.93 18.70 -10.95
N ASP A 278 5.11 17.85 -10.35
CA ASP A 278 4.87 17.85 -8.91
C ASP A 278 5.92 16.93 -8.26
N VAL A 279 6.79 17.50 -7.44
CA VAL A 279 7.90 16.77 -6.82
C VAL A 279 7.70 16.79 -5.30
N ILE A 280 7.81 15.63 -4.66
CA ILE A 280 7.65 15.50 -3.21
C ILE A 280 8.74 16.32 -2.50
N PRO A 281 8.37 17.29 -1.65
CA PRO A 281 9.32 18.14 -0.96
C PRO A 281 10.11 17.38 0.11
N GLY A 282 11.36 17.78 0.33
CA GLY A 282 12.17 17.34 1.47
C GLY A 282 11.79 18.08 2.76
N PRO A 283 12.27 17.61 3.91
CA PRO A 283 12.14 18.32 5.16
C PRO A 283 12.96 19.63 5.13
N GLY A 284 12.31 20.76 5.46
CA GLY A 284 12.98 22.06 5.52
C GLY A 284 12.98 22.85 4.20
N ARG A 285 13.93 23.83 4.10
CA ARG A 285 14.11 24.72 2.93
C ARG A 285 15.23 24.27 1.99
N GLU A 286 15.59 23.00 2.00
CA GLU A 286 16.63 22.51 1.10
C GLU A 286 16.20 22.60 -0.37
N PRO A 287 17.15 22.86 -1.30
CA PRO A 287 16.86 22.84 -2.73
C PRO A 287 16.25 21.51 -3.14
N LEU A 288 15.15 21.56 -3.90
CA LEU A 288 14.46 20.37 -4.37
C LEU A 288 15.25 19.71 -5.49
N PHE A 289 15.88 18.58 -5.19
CA PHE A 289 16.55 17.76 -6.21
C PHE A 289 15.60 16.65 -6.68
N VAL A 290 15.33 16.61 -7.98
CA VAL A 290 14.60 15.52 -8.61
C VAL A 290 15.51 14.31 -8.71
N LYS A 291 15.07 13.17 -8.11
CA LYS A 291 15.84 11.93 -8.02
C LYS A 291 15.31 10.82 -8.93
N GLY A 292 14.00 10.83 -9.19
CA GLY A 292 13.33 9.79 -9.95
C GLY A 292 11.80 10.01 -10.00
N ILE A 293 11.06 8.98 -10.34
CA ILE A 293 9.60 9.00 -10.49
C ILE A 293 8.96 7.95 -9.60
N CYS A 294 7.89 8.29 -8.88
CA CYS A 294 7.10 7.32 -8.13
C CYS A 294 5.86 6.85 -8.92
N GLY A 295 5.11 5.89 -8.38
CA GLY A 295 4.00 5.26 -9.09
C GLY A 295 2.92 6.22 -9.57
N SER A 296 2.52 7.22 -8.75
CA SER A 296 1.56 8.23 -9.17
C SER A 296 2.11 9.11 -10.31
N GLY A 297 3.39 9.48 -10.23
CA GLY A 297 4.08 10.21 -11.30
C GLY A 297 4.18 9.40 -12.60
N LEU A 298 4.39 8.08 -12.51
CA LEU A 298 4.41 7.18 -13.66
C LEU A 298 3.05 7.15 -14.38
N ILE A 299 1.95 7.01 -13.62
CA ILE A 299 0.58 7.04 -14.16
C ILE A 299 0.32 8.39 -14.87
N ASP A 300 0.68 9.49 -14.22
CA ASP A 300 0.50 10.83 -14.78
C ASP A 300 1.36 11.06 -16.02
N ALA A 301 2.62 10.61 -16.02
CA ALA A 301 3.52 10.72 -17.17
C ALA A 301 2.98 9.94 -18.37
N VAL A 302 2.58 8.69 -18.17
CA VAL A 302 2.00 7.87 -19.25
C VAL A 302 0.73 8.51 -19.79
N ALA A 303 -0.19 8.95 -18.92
CA ALA A 303 -1.42 9.62 -19.33
C ALA A 303 -1.16 10.90 -20.13
N ALA A 304 -0.26 11.76 -19.64
CA ALA A 304 0.07 13.03 -20.27
C ALA A 304 0.74 12.85 -21.65
N LEU A 305 1.66 11.90 -21.75
CA LEU A 305 2.35 11.60 -23.00
C LEU A 305 1.44 10.89 -24.02
N ARG A 306 0.54 10.03 -23.53
CA ARG A 306 -0.50 9.39 -24.35
C ARG A 306 -1.45 10.43 -24.99
N GLN A 307 -1.88 11.43 -24.21
CA GLN A 307 -2.73 12.52 -24.71
C GLN A 307 -2.03 13.43 -25.73
N CYS A 308 -0.73 13.41 -25.78
CA CYS A 308 0.09 14.17 -26.70
C CYS A 308 0.60 13.35 -27.90
N ASN A 309 0.19 12.08 -28.03
CA ASN A 309 0.66 11.13 -29.02
C ASN A 309 2.16 10.84 -28.98
N VAL A 310 2.84 11.14 -27.86
CA VAL A 310 4.23 10.75 -27.64
C VAL A 310 4.30 9.24 -27.29
N ILE A 311 3.26 8.72 -26.63
CA ILE A 311 3.04 7.29 -26.45
C ILE A 311 1.81 6.90 -27.30
N ARG A 312 1.94 5.85 -28.11
CA ARG A 312 0.86 5.31 -28.93
C ARG A 312 -0.09 4.43 -28.08
N GLN A 313 -1.24 4.03 -28.65
CA GLN A 313 -2.22 3.19 -27.95
C GLN A 313 -1.67 1.82 -27.56
N ASP A 314 -0.82 1.25 -28.38
CA ASP A 314 -0.12 0.00 -28.15
C ASP A 314 1.04 0.12 -27.14
N GLY A 315 1.28 1.33 -26.63
CA GLY A 315 2.32 1.65 -25.66
C GLY A 315 3.69 1.93 -26.29
N ASP A 316 3.78 2.04 -27.60
CA ASP A 316 5.04 2.42 -28.25
C ASP A 316 5.34 3.89 -28.01
N LEU A 317 6.56 4.14 -27.49
CA LEU A 317 7.13 5.47 -27.34
C LEU A 317 7.78 5.91 -28.64
N LEU A 318 7.48 7.13 -29.10
CA LEU A 318 8.14 7.69 -30.29
C LEU A 318 9.66 7.67 -30.12
N GLN A 319 10.36 7.17 -31.16
CA GLN A 319 11.82 7.09 -31.17
C GLN A 319 12.44 8.31 -31.85
N SER A 320 11.66 9.04 -32.68
CA SER A 320 12.12 10.24 -33.39
C SER A 320 11.04 11.33 -33.34
N PRO A 321 11.45 12.61 -33.22
CA PRO A 321 10.55 13.75 -33.38
C PRO A 321 9.82 13.83 -34.72
N SER A 322 10.36 13.17 -35.76
CA SER A 322 9.79 13.17 -37.12
C SER A 322 8.61 12.21 -37.30
N GLU A 323 8.37 11.29 -36.34
CA GLU A 323 7.29 10.30 -36.44
C GLU A 323 5.89 10.90 -36.26
N GLU A 324 5.81 12.03 -35.56
CA GLU A 324 4.56 12.68 -35.21
C GLU A 324 4.74 14.20 -35.23
N LYS A 325 3.69 14.95 -35.59
CA LYS A 325 3.74 16.43 -35.55
C LYS A 325 3.59 16.93 -34.12
N LEU A 326 4.70 17.05 -33.42
CA LEU A 326 4.77 17.50 -32.05
C LEU A 326 5.12 18.98 -31.91
N PRO A 327 4.66 19.65 -30.83
CA PRO A 327 5.23 20.94 -30.43
C PRO A 327 6.73 20.83 -30.14
N PRO A 328 7.56 21.85 -30.50
CA PRO A 328 9.02 21.79 -30.35
C PRO A 328 9.49 21.38 -28.94
N PHE A 329 8.86 21.92 -27.91
CA PHE A 329 9.22 21.62 -26.51
C PHE A 329 9.01 20.15 -26.09
N LEU A 330 8.17 19.37 -26.81
CA LEU A 330 8.04 17.92 -26.64
C LEU A 330 9.00 17.17 -27.55
N ALA A 331 9.14 17.62 -28.78
CA ALA A 331 10.01 17.00 -29.77
C ALA A 331 11.50 16.96 -29.29
N GLU A 332 11.99 18.02 -28.68
CA GLU A 332 13.36 18.16 -28.13
C GLU A 332 13.60 17.22 -26.93
N ARG A 333 12.58 16.61 -26.36
CA ARG A 333 12.69 15.70 -25.23
C ARG A 333 12.70 14.21 -25.62
N ILE A 334 12.46 13.90 -26.88
CA ILE A 334 12.59 12.55 -27.42
C ILE A 334 14.08 12.29 -27.65
N THR A 335 14.61 11.30 -26.98
CA THR A 335 16.06 10.94 -27.04
C THR A 335 16.20 9.43 -27.22
N ASP A 336 17.41 8.98 -27.50
CA ASP A 336 17.78 7.55 -27.57
C ASP A 336 17.55 6.79 -26.26
N LYS A 337 17.49 7.49 -25.11
CA LYS A 337 17.21 6.91 -23.79
C LYS A 337 15.72 6.85 -23.46
N GLY A 338 14.88 7.52 -24.24
CA GLY A 338 13.46 7.67 -23.96
C GLY A 338 13.01 9.13 -23.91
N PHE A 339 11.86 9.40 -23.30
CA PHE A 339 11.34 10.75 -23.16
C PHE A 339 11.87 11.42 -21.88
N MET A 340 12.54 12.56 -22.02
CA MET A 340 13.14 13.31 -20.92
C MET A 340 12.07 14.11 -20.17
N LEU A 341 11.66 13.61 -18.99
CA LEU A 341 10.70 14.27 -18.10
C LEU A 341 11.33 15.48 -17.41
N TYR A 342 12.52 15.30 -16.86
CA TYR A 342 13.25 16.34 -16.13
C TYR A 342 14.65 16.52 -16.67
N GLN A 343 15.01 17.77 -16.92
CA GLN A 343 16.37 18.17 -17.32
C GLN A 343 17.10 18.77 -16.12
N SER A 344 18.06 18.03 -15.58
CA SER A 344 18.91 18.51 -14.50
C SER A 344 20.00 19.45 -15.01
N PRO A 345 20.26 20.58 -14.35
CA PRO A 345 21.44 21.41 -14.63
C PRO A 345 22.76 20.67 -14.45
N GLU A 346 22.78 19.63 -13.60
CA GLU A 346 23.95 18.81 -13.28
C GLU A 346 24.11 17.59 -14.19
N GLY A 347 23.26 17.44 -15.22
CA GLY A 347 23.31 16.32 -16.16
C GLY A 347 22.64 15.02 -15.70
N LYS A 348 22.07 14.99 -14.50
CA LYS A 348 21.27 13.86 -14.00
C LYS A 348 19.81 14.02 -14.42
N HIS A 349 19.50 13.70 -15.67
CA HIS A 349 18.15 13.82 -16.21
C HIS A 349 17.28 12.64 -15.76
N VAL A 350 15.95 12.84 -15.73
CA VAL A 350 14.96 11.77 -15.49
C VAL A 350 14.22 11.49 -16.79
N TYR A 351 14.22 10.23 -17.19
CA TYR A 351 13.59 9.73 -18.41
C TYR A 351 12.43 8.79 -18.08
N LEU A 352 11.45 8.75 -18.97
CA LEU A 352 10.51 7.64 -19.09
C LEU A 352 10.94 6.80 -20.31
N THR A 353 11.28 5.54 -20.06
CA THR A 353 11.79 4.65 -21.11
C THR A 353 10.70 3.77 -21.69
N GLN A 354 10.94 3.17 -22.85
CA GLN A 354 10.04 2.17 -23.43
C GLN A 354 9.82 0.99 -22.48
N LYS A 355 10.86 0.58 -21.75
CA LYS A 355 10.79 -0.49 -20.76
C LYS A 355 9.84 -0.13 -19.61
N ASP A 356 9.89 1.12 -19.13
CA ASP A 356 9.02 1.59 -18.07
C ASP A 356 7.54 1.56 -18.50
N ILE A 357 7.27 1.96 -19.75
CA ILE A 357 5.93 1.90 -20.33
C ILE A 357 5.43 0.45 -20.41
N ARG A 358 6.29 -0.50 -20.79
CA ARG A 358 5.92 -1.93 -20.80
C ARG A 358 5.61 -2.44 -19.38
N GLN A 359 6.38 -2.04 -18.38
CA GLN A 359 6.07 -2.40 -16.98
C GLN A 359 4.71 -1.82 -16.53
N PHE A 360 4.43 -0.57 -16.91
CA PHE A 360 3.12 0.04 -16.67
C PHE A 360 1.99 -0.75 -17.36
N GLN A 361 2.15 -1.13 -18.64
CA GLN A 361 1.16 -1.91 -19.39
C GLN A 361 0.87 -3.26 -18.74
N LEU A 362 1.92 -3.99 -18.33
CA LEU A 362 1.78 -5.28 -17.65
C LEU A 362 1.00 -5.14 -16.34
N ALA A 363 1.33 -4.14 -15.55
CA ALA A 363 0.66 -3.89 -14.28
C ALA A 363 -0.83 -3.54 -14.47
N LYS A 364 -1.14 -2.59 -15.36
CA LYS A 364 -2.53 -2.19 -15.61
C LYS A 364 -3.36 -3.30 -16.25
N ALA A 365 -2.78 -4.05 -17.18
CA ALA A 365 -3.46 -5.16 -17.86
C ALA A 365 -3.85 -6.27 -16.88
N SER A 366 -2.96 -6.56 -15.91
CA SER A 366 -3.22 -7.52 -14.86
C SER A 366 -4.41 -7.12 -13.98
N VAL A 367 -4.46 -5.84 -13.56
CA VAL A 367 -5.57 -5.30 -12.77
C VAL A 367 -6.87 -5.36 -13.57
N GLN A 368 -6.86 -4.88 -14.81
CA GLN A 368 -8.05 -4.86 -15.67
C GLN A 368 -8.59 -6.27 -15.90
N ALA A 369 -7.73 -7.21 -16.32
CA ALA A 369 -8.14 -8.59 -16.55
C ALA A 369 -8.69 -9.26 -15.28
N GLY A 370 -8.08 -9.01 -14.11
CA GLY A 370 -8.59 -9.52 -12.84
C GLY A 370 -9.98 -9.00 -12.50
N ILE A 371 -10.25 -7.71 -12.71
CA ILE A 371 -11.59 -7.13 -12.51
C ILE A 371 -12.60 -7.77 -13.46
N GLU A 372 -12.28 -7.87 -14.75
CA GLU A 372 -13.17 -8.47 -15.74
C GLU A 372 -13.50 -9.93 -15.42
N MET A 373 -12.51 -10.71 -14.93
CA MET A 373 -12.73 -12.09 -14.48
C MET A 373 -13.77 -12.17 -13.36
N LEU A 374 -13.69 -11.29 -12.35
CA LEU A 374 -14.66 -11.29 -11.25
C LEU A 374 -16.05 -10.84 -11.71
N LEU A 375 -16.14 -9.81 -12.57
CA LEU A 375 -17.41 -9.35 -13.14
C LEU A 375 -18.12 -10.49 -13.90
N ARG A 376 -17.40 -11.19 -14.77
CA ARG A 376 -17.92 -12.36 -15.52
C ARG A 376 -18.32 -13.50 -14.58
N ARG A 377 -17.50 -13.77 -13.55
CA ARG A 377 -17.79 -14.83 -12.58
C ARG A 377 -19.06 -14.61 -11.80
N GLN A 378 -19.44 -13.36 -11.59
CA GLN A 378 -20.67 -12.95 -10.91
C GLN A 378 -21.79 -12.54 -11.87
N GLU A 379 -21.57 -12.67 -13.18
CA GLU A 379 -22.56 -12.37 -14.24
C GLU A 379 -23.09 -10.92 -14.16
N ILE A 380 -22.20 -9.98 -13.79
CA ILE A 380 -22.51 -8.56 -13.78
C ILE A 380 -21.61 -7.79 -14.74
N THR A 381 -22.08 -6.62 -15.15
CA THR A 381 -21.33 -5.68 -15.99
C THR A 381 -20.72 -4.57 -15.15
N LEU A 382 -19.71 -3.89 -15.70
CA LEU A 382 -19.09 -2.74 -15.05
C LEU A 382 -20.12 -1.62 -14.74
N ALA A 383 -21.12 -1.41 -15.59
CA ALA A 383 -22.16 -0.40 -15.38
C ALA A 383 -23.00 -0.67 -14.11
N GLN A 384 -23.09 -1.92 -13.68
CA GLN A 384 -23.81 -2.34 -12.49
C GLN A 384 -22.98 -2.21 -11.20
N VAL A 385 -21.70 -1.87 -11.29
CA VAL A 385 -20.89 -1.56 -10.11
C VAL A 385 -21.34 -0.24 -9.49
N ASP A 386 -21.70 -0.29 -8.22
CA ASP A 386 -22.18 0.89 -7.47
C ASP A 386 -21.03 1.64 -6.80
N THR A 387 -20.01 0.92 -6.33
CA THR A 387 -18.84 1.52 -5.69
C THR A 387 -17.57 0.75 -6.07
N LEU A 388 -16.52 1.49 -6.44
CA LEU A 388 -15.17 0.97 -6.63
C LEU A 388 -14.23 1.59 -5.60
N TYR A 389 -13.73 0.78 -4.69
CA TYR A 389 -12.70 1.17 -3.74
C TYR A 389 -11.30 0.89 -4.32
N ILE A 390 -10.42 1.88 -4.24
CA ILE A 390 -8.99 1.72 -4.55
C ILE A 390 -8.22 1.84 -3.24
N ALA A 391 -7.63 0.74 -2.82
CA ALA A 391 -6.76 0.63 -1.66
C ALA A 391 -5.28 0.57 -2.08
N GLY A 392 -4.39 0.56 -1.11
CA GLY A 392 -2.93 0.50 -1.28
C GLY A 392 -2.24 1.81 -0.92
N VAL A 393 -0.96 1.72 -0.60
CA VAL A 393 -0.17 2.83 -0.02
C VAL A 393 -0.06 4.03 -0.97
N PHE A 394 -0.05 3.82 -2.28
CA PHE A 394 0.06 4.90 -3.25
C PHE A 394 -1.30 5.45 -3.74
N GLY A 395 -2.43 4.79 -3.40
CA GLY A 395 -3.77 5.19 -3.84
C GLY A 395 -4.17 6.62 -3.46
N GLY A 396 -3.65 7.16 -2.37
CA GLY A 396 -3.95 8.51 -1.90
C GLY A 396 -3.47 9.66 -2.82
N HIS A 397 -2.57 9.39 -3.75
CA HIS A 397 -1.98 10.39 -4.65
C HIS A 397 -2.25 10.14 -6.14
N ILE A 398 -3.06 9.14 -6.48
CA ILE A 398 -3.40 8.82 -7.87
C ILE A 398 -4.42 9.83 -8.41
N SER A 399 -4.14 10.38 -9.59
CA SER A 399 -5.12 11.11 -10.39
C SER A 399 -6.17 10.14 -10.94
N LYS A 400 -7.40 10.16 -10.39
CA LYS A 400 -8.50 9.32 -10.86
C LYS A 400 -8.68 9.44 -12.38
N ARG A 401 -8.64 10.69 -12.91
CA ARG A 401 -8.76 10.97 -14.34
C ARG A 401 -7.66 10.27 -15.15
N ASN A 402 -6.41 10.37 -14.73
CA ASN A 402 -5.29 9.80 -15.47
C ASN A 402 -5.26 8.28 -15.38
N ALA A 403 -5.67 7.71 -14.25
CA ALA A 403 -5.86 6.27 -14.11
C ALA A 403 -6.93 5.71 -15.06
N VAL A 404 -8.06 6.41 -15.22
CA VAL A 404 -9.11 6.07 -16.19
C VAL A 404 -8.59 6.25 -17.62
N LEU A 405 -7.95 7.36 -17.95
CA LEU A 405 -7.41 7.62 -19.29
C LEU A 405 -6.41 6.57 -19.77
N THR A 406 -5.66 5.99 -18.84
CA THR A 406 -4.68 4.93 -19.15
C THR A 406 -5.27 3.53 -19.14
N GLY A 407 -6.53 3.38 -18.73
CA GLY A 407 -7.20 2.10 -18.55
C GLY A 407 -6.73 1.31 -17.33
N LEU A 408 -6.06 1.96 -16.35
CA LEU A 408 -5.75 1.34 -15.07
C LEU A 408 -7.02 1.13 -14.24
N PHE A 409 -7.92 2.13 -14.24
CA PHE A 409 -9.24 2.03 -13.62
C PHE A 409 -10.32 2.10 -14.68
N PRO A 410 -11.47 1.44 -14.44
CA PRO A 410 -12.60 1.50 -15.33
C PRO A 410 -13.19 2.92 -15.42
N ASP A 411 -13.79 3.23 -16.57
CA ASP A 411 -14.51 4.50 -16.78
C ASP A 411 -15.89 4.43 -16.13
N ILE A 412 -15.91 4.63 -14.82
CA ILE A 412 -17.13 4.75 -14.02
C ILE A 412 -17.30 6.18 -13.52
N ALA A 413 -18.53 6.52 -13.11
CA ALA A 413 -18.85 7.84 -12.57
C ALA A 413 -17.89 8.18 -11.40
N PRO A 414 -17.27 9.39 -11.38
CA PRO A 414 -16.23 9.75 -10.41
C PRO A 414 -16.66 9.63 -8.95
N GLU A 415 -17.94 9.79 -8.66
CA GLU A 415 -18.54 9.63 -7.33
C GLU A 415 -18.58 8.17 -6.85
N LYS A 416 -18.59 7.22 -7.77
CA LYS A 416 -18.53 5.79 -7.48
C LYS A 416 -17.09 5.30 -7.16
N LEU A 417 -16.06 6.08 -7.53
CA LEU A 417 -14.66 5.74 -7.30
C LEU A 417 -14.16 6.37 -6.01
N VAL A 418 -13.84 5.54 -5.02
CA VAL A 418 -13.42 5.94 -3.67
C VAL A 418 -11.97 5.52 -3.43
N ILE A 419 -11.12 6.47 -3.05
CA ILE A 419 -9.75 6.18 -2.65
C ILE A 419 -9.75 5.84 -1.15
N ALA A 420 -9.43 4.60 -0.81
CA ALA A 420 -9.45 4.08 0.57
C ALA A 420 -8.11 4.22 1.33
N GLY A 421 -7.02 4.48 0.61
CA GLY A 421 -5.67 4.56 1.20
C GLY A 421 -5.22 3.20 1.77
N ASN A 422 -4.47 3.20 2.88
CA ASN A 422 -4.04 1.96 3.53
C ASN A 422 -5.21 1.30 4.28
N ALA A 423 -6.10 0.62 3.54
CA ALA A 423 -7.25 -0.06 4.12
C ALA A 423 -6.85 -1.34 4.88
N ALA A 424 -5.76 -2.02 4.48
CA ALA A 424 -5.21 -3.17 5.19
C ALA A 424 -4.75 -2.78 6.61
N GLY A 425 -3.97 -1.70 6.72
CA GLY A 425 -3.54 -1.17 8.02
C GLY A 425 -4.72 -0.72 8.89
N LYS A 426 -5.74 -0.09 8.31
CA LYS A 426 -6.99 0.24 9.03
C LYS A 426 -7.69 -1.00 9.55
N GLY A 427 -7.80 -2.06 8.74
CA GLY A 427 -8.37 -3.34 9.15
C GLY A 427 -7.57 -4.01 10.26
N ALA A 428 -6.23 -3.95 10.21
CA ALA A 428 -5.38 -4.41 11.30
C ALA A 428 -5.66 -3.67 12.61
N ALA A 429 -5.82 -2.34 12.55
CA ALA A 429 -6.16 -1.52 13.72
C ALA A 429 -7.57 -1.85 14.27
N GLN A 430 -8.56 -2.02 13.41
CA GLN A 430 -9.90 -2.42 13.82
C GLN A 430 -9.90 -3.81 14.48
N ALA A 431 -9.17 -4.78 13.91
CA ALA A 431 -9.01 -6.11 14.50
C ALA A 431 -8.23 -6.09 15.83
N LEU A 432 -7.31 -5.13 16.00
CA LEU A 432 -6.61 -4.91 17.26
C LEU A 432 -7.56 -4.44 18.36
N LEU A 433 -8.50 -3.58 18.04
CA LEU A 433 -9.40 -2.90 18.98
C LEU A 433 -10.74 -3.62 19.19
N SER A 434 -11.14 -4.53 18.29
CA SER A 434 -12.46 -5.18 18.32
C SER A 434 -12.37 -6.67 18.04
N GLU A 435 -12.77 -7.49 19.00
CA GLU A 435 -12.87 -8.94 18.82
C GLU A 435 -13.97 -9.31 17.81
N THR A 436 -15.09 -8.59 17.81
CA THR A 436 -16.17 -8.78 16.83
C THR A 436 -15.68 -8.53 15.40
N PHE A 437 -14.83 -7.51 15.20
CA PHE A 437 -14.22 -7.27 13.89
C PHE A 437 -13.28 -8.42 13.50
N LEU A 438 -12.54 -8.96 14.45
CA LEU A 438 -11.68 -10.12 14.22
C LEU A 438 -12.48 -11.37 13.84
N GLU A 439 -13.61 -11.63 14.52
CA GLU A 439 -14.56 -12.69 14.14
C GLU A 439 -15.15 -12.50 12.75
N GLN A 440 -15.44 -11.25 12.36
CA GLN A 440 -15.89 -10.92 11.01
C GLN A 440 -14.82 -11.32 9.96
N THR A 441 -13.52 -11.13 10.25
CA THR A 441 -12.47 -11.58 9.35
C THR A 441 -12.47 -13.08 9.13
N GLU A 442 -12.78 -13.87 10.17
CA GLU A 442 -12.89 -15.33 10.06
C GLU A 442 -14.08 -15.76 9.20
N TRP A 443 -15.22 -15.07 9.39
CA TRP A 443 -16.38 -15.30 8.55
C TRP A 443 -16.07 -15.02 7.07
N ILE A 444 -15.43 -13.89 6.75
CA ILE A 444 -15.03 -13.54 5.38
C ILE A 444 -14.06 -14.58 4.83
N GLY A 445 -13.02 -14.95 5.58
CA GLY A 445 -12.03 -15.94 5.17
C GLY A 445 -12.63 -17.30 4.82
N SER A 446 -13.74 -17.68 5.49
CA SER A 446 -14.42 -18.96 5.28
C SER A 446 -15.51 -18.94 4.20
N HIS A 447 -16.08 -17.77 3.86
CA HIS A 447 -17.21 -17.64 2.94
C HIS A 447 -16.86 -16.98 1.61
N ALA A 448 -15.76 -16.25 1.53
CA ALA A 448 -15.32 -15.65 0.28
C ALA A 448 -14.87 -16.72 -0.73
N GLY A 449 -15.38 -16.63 -1.95
CA GLY A 449 -14.88 -17.43 -3.07
C GLY A 449 -13.54 -16.87 -3.57
N HIS A 450 -12.65 -17.76 -4.01
CA HIS A 450 -11.41 -17.39 -4.69
C HIS A 450 -11.41 -17.87 -6.14
N VAL A 451 -10.89 -17.04 -7.05
CA VAL A 451 -10.64 -17.36 -8.44
C VAL A 451 -9.13 -17.37 -8.66
N GLU A 452 -8.57 -18.57 -8.90
CA GLU A 452 -7.17 -18.72 -9.26
C GLU A 452 -6.97 -18.33 -10.73
N LEU A 453 -6.49 -17.11 -10.98
CA LEU A 453 -6.36 -16.54 -12.33
C LEU A 453 -5.45 -17.35 -13.24
N ALA A 454 -4.38 -17.93 -12.69
CA ALA A 454 -3.43 -18.75 -13.46
C ALA A 454 -4.06 -20.01 -14.07
N GLN A 455 -5.21 -20.46 -13.58
CA GLN A 455 -5.95 -21.62 -14.06
C GLN A 455 -7.09 -21.26 -15.02
N GLN A 456 -7.30 -19.97 -15.31
CA GLN A 456 -8.36 -19.50 -16.21
C GLN A 456 -7.78 -19.21 -17.59
N GLU A 457 -8.20 -19.96 -18.60
CA GLU A 457 -7.74 -19.75 -19.99
C GLU A 457 -8.11 -18.35 -20.51
N GLU A 458 -9.29 -17.86 -20.15
CA GLU A 458 -9.76 -16.54 -20.57
C GLU A 458 -8.92 -15.40 -19.97
N PHE A 459 -8.25 -15.59 -18.82
CA PHE A 459 -7.43 -14.56 -18.21
C PHE A 459 -6.29 -14.11 -19.12
N GLN A 460 -5.63 -15.04 -19.80
CA GLN A 460 -4.53 -14.69 -20.72
C GLN A 460 -5.03 -13.83 -21.88
N GLN A 461 -6.17 -14.17 -22.47
CA GLN A 461 -6.74 -13.37 -23.55
C GLN A 461 -7.12 -11.96 -23.07
N GLN A 462 -7.82 -11.85 -21.94
CA GLN A 462 -8.19 -10.56 -21.36
C GLN A 462 -6.97 -9.73 -20.98
N PHE A 463 -5.92 -10.36 -20.46
CA PHE A 463 -4.66 -9.68 -20.16
C PHE A 463 -4.02 -9.09 -21.43
N MET A 464 -3.98 -9.84 -22.51
CA MET A 464 -3.44 -9.34 -23.79
C MET A 464 -4.29 -8.20 -24.36
N ASP A 465 -5.62 -8.32 -24.34
CA ASP A 465 -6.53 -7.28 -24.81
C ASP A 465 -6.40 -5.99 -23.96
N ALA A 466 -6.14 -6.15 -22.68
CA ALA A 466 -5.94 -5.05 -21.74
C ALA A 466 -4.57 -4.35 -21.85
N MET A 467 -3.65 -4.78 -22.71
CA MET A 467 -2.32 -4.14 -22.86
C MET A 467 -2.39 -2.76 -23.49
N ALA A 468 -3.42 -2.44 -24.26
CA ALA A 468 -3.58 -1.12 -24.87
C ALA A 468 -3.76 -0.02 -23.81
N ILE A 469 -3.11 1.15 -24.02
CA ILE A 469 -3.24 2.32 -23.14
C ILE A 469 -4.42 3.17 -23.62
N VAL A 470 -5.61 2.73 -23.27
CA VAL A 470 -6.90 3.36 -23.62
C VAL A 470 -7.87 3.23 -22.45
N PRO A 471 -8.86 4.13 -22.28
CA PRO A 471 -10.00 3.92 -21.37
C PRO A 471 -10.77 2.64 -21.70
N TRP A 472 -11.40 2.00 -20.72
CA TRP A 472 -12.22 0.78 -20.89
C TRP A 472 -13.58 0.85 -20.23
#